data_46343d5f85b2814a9c8368a35fa02c86
#
_entry.id   46343d5f85b2814a9c8368a35fa02c86
#
_cell.length_a   1.000
_cell.length_b   1.000
_cell.length_c   1.000
_cell.angle_alpha   90.00
_cell.angle_beta   90.00
_cell.angle_gamma   90.00
#
_symmetry.space_group_name_H-M   'P 1'
#
loop_
_entity.id
_entity.type
_entity.pdbx_description
1 polymer ?
#
loop_
_entity_poly.entity_id
_entity_poly.type
_entity_poly.pdbx_seq_one_letter_code
_entity_poly.pdbx_strand_id
1 'polypeptide(L)'
;MRLSRESRTRTGLLVLLLGLACAPAATRPRGGADPQIITEEEVEASRAATAFEVIQKLRANFLSYRGETSFNRNNSQPYPTVYLDGQQFGPIATLRNIPASQVSTIRLYRSWEATTKFGTGNMGGVIAITTRQ
;
A
#
# COMPACT_ATOMS: atom_id res chain seq x y z
N MET A 1 46.32 3.67 -75.86
CA MET A 1 46.80 4.96 -75.37
C MET A 1 45.84 5.44 -74.31
N ARG A 2 46.29 5.37 -73.05
CA ARG A 2 45.98 6.29 -71.89
C ARG A 2 44.50 6.64 -71.66
N LEU A 3 44.02 6.70 -70.47
CA LEU A 3 44.46 6.76 -69.06
C LEU A 3 43.22 6.58 -68.18
N SER A 4 43.36 5.77 -67.20
CA SER A 4 42.98 5.87 -65.81
C SER A 4 42.20 7.13 -65.40
N ARG A 5 41.13 6.90 -64.70
CA ARG A 5 40.84 7.74 -63.50
C ARG A 5 39.95 7.06 -62.52
N GLU A 6 40.52 6.98 -61.39
CA GLU A 6 40.06 6.56 -60.12
C GLU A 6 38.68 7.14 -59.75
N SER A 7 37.78 6.28 -59.35
CA SER A 7 36.57 6.66 -58.63
C SER A 7 36.85 6.62 -57.13
N ARG A 8 36.90 7.77 -56.54
CA ARG A 8 36.98 7.94 -55.09
C ARG A 8 35.69 7.47 -54.44
N THR A 9 35.79 6.35 -53.77
CA THR A 9 34.82 5.89 -52.77
C THR A 9 34.69 6.92 -51.66
N ARG A 10 33.59 7.62 -51.64
CA ARG A 10 33.15 8.38 -50.44
C ARG A 10 32.35 7.44 -49.55
N THR A 11 33.02 6.85 -48.60
CA THR A 11 32.44 6.13 -47.50
C THR A 11 31.68 7.11 -46.63
N GLY A 12 30.39 7.21 -46.87
CA GLY A 12 29.49 7.90 -45.98
C GLY A 12 29.28 7.09 -44.71
N LEU A 13 29.97 7.46 -43.64
CA LEU A 13 29.80 6.90 -42.31
C LEU A 13 28.45 7.37 -41.77
N LEU A 14 27.43 6.51 -41.91
CA LEU A 14 26.13 6.69 -41.33
C LEU A 14 26.24 6.37 -39.83
N VAL A 15 26.49 7.39 -39.01
CA VAL A 15 26.45 7.27 -37.54
C VAL A 15 25.00 7.19 -37.12
N LEU A 16 24.54 5.97 -36.88
CA LEU A 16 23.24 5.69 -36.30
C LEU A 16 23.31 5.99 -34.80
N LEU A 17 22.95 7.21 -34.41
CA LEU A 17 22.75 7.61 -33.02
C LEU A 17 21.50 6.90 -32.45
N LEU A 18 21.72 5.73 -31.84
CA LEU A 18 20.73 5.13 -30.95
C LEU A 18 20.64 6.03 -29.72
N GLY A 19 19.66 6.94 -29.72
CA GLY A 19 19.26 7.65 -28.52
C GLY A 19 18.63 6.65 -27.52
N LEU A 20 19.39 6.25 -26.50
CA LEU A 20 18.80 5.64 -25.30
C LEU A 20 17.89 6.68 -24.64
N ALA A 21 16.62 6.61 -24.95
CA ALA A 21 15.59 7.29 -24.18
C ALA A 21 15.52 6.62 -22.79
N CYS A 22 16.33 7.10 -21.85
CA CYS A 22 16.09 6.85 -20.44
C CYS A 22 14.73 7.49 -20.10
N ALA A 23 13.67 6.68 -20.09
CA ALA A 23 12.43 7.08 -19.45
C ALA A 23 12.76 7.37 -17.98
N PRO A 24 12.39 8.56 -17.43
CA PRO A 24 12.55 8.80 -16.02
C PRO A 24 11.71 7.74 -15.31
N ALA A 25 12.38 6.83 -14.60
CA ALA A 25 11.71 5.95 -13.66
C ALA A 25 10.92 6.87 -12.73
N ALA A 26 9.59 6.73 -12.76
CA ALA A 26 8.71 7.45 -11.85
C ALA A 26 9.26 7.24 -10.44
N THR A 27 9.86 8.28 -9.90
CA THR A 27 10.42 8.30 -8.55
C THR A 27 9.25 8.11 -7.62
N ARG A 28 9.01 6.86 -7.20
CA ARG A 28 8.13 6.60 -6.05
C ARG A 28 8.71 7.42 -4.92
N PRO A 29 7.92 8.27 -4.25
CA PRO A 29 8.40 9.01 -3.12
C PRO A 29 8.88 7.99 -2.08
N ARG A 30 10.20 7.91 -1.92
CA ARG A 30 10.88 7.21 -0.83
C ARG A 30 10.87 8.09 0.43
N GLY A 31 9.75 8.69 0.75
CA GLY A 31 9.44 8.98 2.13
C GLY A 31 9.01 7.63 2.70
N GLY A 32 9.72 7.13 3.71
CA GLY A 32 9.42 5.83 4.28
C GLY A 32 8.00 5.81 4.84
N ALA A 33 7.03 5.52 3.97
CA ALA A 33 5.66 5.32 4.37
C ALA A 33 5.67 4.16 5.36
N ASP A 34 5.26 4.42 6.58
CA ASP A 34 5.12 3.38 7.60
C ASP A 34 4.24 2.28 7.02
N PRO A 35 4.75 1.04 6.89
CA PRO A 35 3.99 -0.06 6.30
C PRO A 35 2.72 -0.38 7.08
N GLN A 36 2.56 0.17 8.28
CA GLN A 36 1.39 0.02 9.13
C GLN A 36 0.36 1.14 8.92
N ILE A 37 0.67 2.15 8.11
CA ILE A 37 -0.22 3.29 7.85
C ILE A 37 -0.58 3.32 6.37
N ILE A 38 -1.85 3.55 6.08
CA ILE A 38 -2.37 3.93 4.77
C ILE A 38 -2.80 5.39 4.89
N THR A 39 -2.18 6.24 4.09
CA THR A 39 -2.46 7.68 4.10
C THR A 39 -3.70 8.01 3.25
N GLU A 40 -4.23 9.21 3.42
CA GLU A 40 -5.35 9.72 2.63
C GLU A 40 -5.06 9.69 1.12
N GLU A 41 -3.84 10.06 0.72
CA GLU A 41 -3.40 10.02 -0.67
C GLU A 41 -3.42 8.60 -1.25
N GLU A 42 -2.98 7.60 -0.46
CA GLU A 42 -3.04 6.20 -0.84
C GLU A 42 -4.49 5.71 -0.94
N VAL A 43 -5.36 6.15 -0.03
CA VAL A 43 -6.80 5.84 -0.06
C VAL A 43 -7.42 6.36 -1.35
N GLU A 44 -7.19 7.62 -1.71
CA GLU A 44 -7.71 8.24 -2.93
C GLU A 44 -7.16 7.58 -4.20
N ALA A 45 -5.86 7.33 -4.22
CA ALA A 45 -5.20 6.67 -5.35
C ALA A 45 -5.73 5.23 -5.59
N SER A 46 -6.21 4.57 -4.54
CA SER A 46 -6.74 3.20 -4.63
C SER A 46 -8.04 3.09 -5.43
N ARG A 47 -8.81 4.20 -5.52
CA ARG A 47 -10.14 4.25 -6.13
C ARG A 47 -11.06 3.15 -5.61
N ALA A 48 -10.96 2.83 -4.35
CA ALA A 48 -11.78 1.84 -3.69
C ALA A 48 -13.10 2.47 -3.20
N ALA A 49 -14.17 1.69 -3.15
CA ALA A 49 -15.45 2.16 -2.65
C ALA A 49 -15.54 2.12 -1.12
N THR A 50 -14.90 1.13 -0.49
CA THR A 50 -14.97 0.89 0.95
C THR A 50 -13.59 0.78 1.59
N ALA A 51 -13.51 0.99 2.91
CA ALA A 51 -12.28 0.81 3.67
C ALA A 51 -11.74 -0.64 3.55
N PHE A 52 -12.64 -1.63 3.43
CA PHE A 52 -12.25 -3.03 3.20
C PHE A 52 -11.45 -3.17 1.89
N GLU A 53 -11.97 -2.62 0.80
CA GLU A 53 -11.29 -2.68 -0.51
C GLU A 53 -9.98 -1.92 -0.53
N VAL A 54 -9.89 -0.77 0.16
CA VAL A 54 -8.63 -0.02 0.33
C VAL A 54 -7.57 -0.94 0.93
N ILE A 55 -7.89 -1.55 2.07
CA ILE A 55 -6.96 -2.42 2.77
C ILE A 55 -6.62 -3.66 1.93
N GLN A 56 -7.60 -4.27 1.28
CA GLN A 56 -7.41 -5.43 0.43
C GLN A 56 -6.44 -5.15 -0.74
N LYS A 57 -6.55 -3.97 -1.35
CA LYS A 57 -5.70 -3.56 -2.48
C LYS A 57 -4.28 -3.18 -2.04
N LEU A 58 -4.16 -2.44 -0.94
CA LEU A 58 -2.89 -1.82 -0.56
C LEU A 58 -2.12 -2.60 0.50
N ARG A 59 -2.81 -3.21 1.46
CA ARG A 59 -2.23 -3.88 2.63
C ARG A 59 -3.06 -5.10 3.05
N ALA A 60 -3.26 -6.05 2.14
CA ALA A 60 -4.07 -7.25 2.40
C ALA A 60 -3.67 -8.01 3.69
N ASN A 61 -2.41 -7.89 4.09
CA ASN A 61 -1.90 -8.46 5.33
C ASN A 61 -2.57 -7.92 6.61
N PHE A 62 -3.23 -6.74 6.56
CA PHE A 62 -4.01 -6.22 7.69
C PHE A 62 -5.24 -7.08 7.99
N LEU A 63 -5.77 -7.73 6.96
CA LEU A 63 -6.95 -8.58 7.05
C LEU A 63 -6.63 -10.03 7.45
N SER A 64 -5.35 -10.37 7.56
CA SER A 64 -4.91 -11.74 7.77
C SER A 64 -5.18 -12.21 9.20
N TYR A 65 -5.53 -13.49 9.30
CA TYR A 65 -5.52 -14.22 10.56
C TYR A 65 -4.13 -14.22 11.18
N ARG A 66 -4.01 -13.82 12.45
CA ARG A 66 -2.71 -13.67 13.13
C ARG A 66 -2.39 -14.79 14.10
N GLY A 67 -3.17 -15.87 14.05
CA GLY A 67 -3.00 -17.03 14.89
C GLY A 67 -3.56 -16.88 16.31
N GLU A 68 -3.83 -18.02 16.94
CA GLU A 68 -4.17 -18.07 18.36
C GLU A 68 -2.88 -17.95 19.17
N THR A 69 -2.57 -16.76 19.65
CA THR A 69 -1.43 -16.51 20.53
C THR A 69 -1.77 -16.68 22.00
N SER A 70 -3.02 -17.02 22.31
CA SER A 70 -3.50 -17.23 23.68
C SER A 70 -3.87 -18.67 23.93
N PHE A 71 -3.37 -19.24 25.02
CA PHE A 71 -3.77 -20.54 25.53
C PHE A 71 -5.24 -20.57 26.00
N ASN A 72 -5.87 -19.42 26.13
CA ASN A 72 -7.26 -19.29 26.53
C ASN A 72 -8.16 -19.08 25.30
N ARG A 73 -8.68 -20.20 24.77
CA ARG A 73 -9.53 -20.26 23.56
C ARG A 73 -10.83 -19.44 23.64
N ASN A 74 -11.27 -19.08 24.83
CA ASN A 74 -12.59 -18.47 25.02
C ASN A 74 -12.65 -16.96 24.79
N ASN A 75 -11.52 -16.25 24.61
CA ASN A 75 -11.52 -14.79 24.51
C ASN A 75 -10.51 -14.21 23.50
N SER A 76 -9.90 -15.04 22.66
CA SER A 76 -8.96 -14.55 21.64
C SER A 76 -9.66 -14.38 20.30
N GLN A 77 -9.90 -13.14 19.92
CA GLN A 77 -10.24 -12.84 18.53
C GLN A 77 -8.98 -12.90 17.68
N PRO A 78 -8.88 -13.88 16.79
CA PRO A 78 -7.67 -14.08 15.97
C PRO A 78 -7.53 -13.06 14.85
N TYR A 79 -8.59 -12.32 14.59
CA TYR A 79 -8.65 -11.24 13.61
C TYR A 79 -8.57 -9.87 14.28
N PRO A 80 -8.02 -8.87 13.60
CA PRO A 80 -8.02 -7.51 14.11
C PRO A 80 -9.44 -6.98 14.39
N THR A 81 -9.55 -6.19 15.44
CA THR A 81 -10.77 -5.42 15.74
C THR A 81 -10.71 -4.07 15.05
N VAL A 82 -11.85 -3.61 14.53
CA VAL A 82 -11.94 -2.30 13.85
C VAL A 82 -12.32 -1.25 14.87
N TYR A 83 -11.58 -0.15 14.89
CA TYR A 83 -11.86 1.08 15.61
C TYR A 83 -12.10 2.23 14.65
N LEU A 84 -13.12 3.01 14.87
CA LEU A 84 -13.46 4.21 14.11
C LEU A 84 -13.38 5.40 15.04
N ASP A 85 -12.53 6.37 14.72
CA ASP A 85 -12.30 7.59 15.52
C ASP A 85 -12.05 7.30 17.01
N GLY A 86 -11.33 6.22 17.30
CA GLY A 86 -10.97 5.81 18.66
C GLY A 86 -12.03 4.96 19.38
N GLN A 87 -13.19 4.75 18.79
CA GLN A 87 -14.25 3.89 19.34
C GLN A 87 -14.26 2.52 18.69
N GLN A 88 -14.52 1.47 19.46
CA GLN A 88 -14.64 0.13 18.91
C GLN A 88 -15.87 0.04 18.01
N PHE A 89 -15.64 -0.28 16.74
CA PHE A 89 -16.69 -0.35 15.73
C PHE A 89 -17.17 -1.78 15.47
N GLY A 90 -16.26 -2.75 15.53
CA GLY A 90 -16.62 -4.17 15.38
C GLY A 90 -15.54 -5.04 14.71
N PRO A 91 -15.94 -6.20 14.15
CA PRO A 91 -15.04 -7.11 13.45
C PRO A 91 -14.67 -6.58 12.05
N ILE A 92 -13.70 -7.23 11.39
CA ILE A 92 -13.23 -6.86 10.04
C ILE A 92 -14.37 -6.67 9.02
N ALA A 93 -15.44 -7.44 9.13
CA ALA A 93 -16.58 -7.34 8.21
C ALA A 93 -17.20 -5.92 8.18
N THR A 94 -17.12 -5.17 9.30
CA THR A 94 -17.65 -3.82 9.40
C THR A 94 -16.92 -2.80 8.53
N LEU A 95 -15.69 -3.10 8.08
CA LEU A 95 -14.95 -2.27 7.14
C LEU A 95 -15.68 -2.04 5.80
N ARG A 96 -16.58 -2.94 5.44
CA ARG A 96 -17.41 -2.82 4.23
C ARG A 96 -18.48 -1.73 4.34
N ASN A 97 -18.82 -1.37 5.56
CA ASN A 97 -19.82 -0.33 5.84
C ASN A 97 -19.20 1.07 5.91
N ILE A 98 -17.88 1.19 5.84
CA ILE A 98 -17.17 2.46 5.91
C ILE A 98 -16.78 2.88 4.48
N PRO A 99 -17.38 3.95 3.92
CA PRO A 99 -17.02 4.46 2.61
C PRO A 99 -15.57 4.96 2.58
N ALA A 100 -14.80 4.60 1.55
CA ALA A 100 -13.43 5.05 1.41
C ALA A 100 -13.31 6.59 1.34
N SER A 101 -14.32 7.26 0.80
CA SER A 101 -14.38 8.73 0.72
C SER A 101 -14.40 9.44 2.08
N GLN A 102 -14.80 8.75 3.14
CA GLN A 102 -14.82 9.29 4.50
C GLN A 102 -13.53 9.01 5.27
N VAL A 103 -12.64 8.21 4.70
CA VAL A 103 -11.42 7.76 5.37
C VAL A 103 -10.30 8.76 5.12
N SER A 104 -9.70 9.27 6.20
CA SER A 104 -8.47 10.06 6.16
C SER A 104 -7.24 9.17 6.34
N THR A 105 -7.25 8.28 7.34
CA THR A 105 -6.10 7.44 7.63
C THR A 105 -6.54 6.08 8.15
N ILE A 106 -5.82 5.02 7.74
CA ILE A 106 -5.99 3.68 8.29
C ILE A 106 -4.65 3.26 8.91
N ARG A 107 -4.67 2.88 10.18
CA ARG A 107 -3.48 2.39 10.86
C ARG A 107 -3.71 1.01 11.46
N LEU A 108 -2.74 0.11 11.22
CA LEU A 108 -2.70 -1.19 11.86
C LEU A 108 -1.86 -1.12 13.14
N TYR A 109 -2.45 -1.51 14.24
CA TYR A 109 -1.75 -1.80 15.49
C TYR A 109 -1.56 -3.29 15.64
N ARG A 110 -0.32 -3.72 15.85
CA ARG A 110 -0.01 -5.12 16.14
C ARG A 110 -0.53 -5.49 17.53
N SER A 111 -0.66 -6.79 17.81
CA SER A 111 -1.25 -7.29 19.06
C SER A 111 -0.72 -6.60 20.32
N TRP A 112 0.61 -6.46 20.44
CA TRP A 112 1.22 -5.80 21.61
C TRP A 112 0.93 -4.31 21.68
N GLU A 113 0.95 -3.59 20.55
CA GLU A 113 0.59 -2.17 20.47
C GLU A 113 -0.91 -1.96 20.77
N ALA A 114 -1.74 -2.83 20.18
CA ALA A 114 -3.18 -2.82 20.36
C ALA A 114 -3.56 -3.05 21.84
N THR A 115 -2.94 -4.01 22.49
CA THR A 115 -3.15 -4.31 23.89
C THR A 115 -2.76 -3.14 24.79
N THR A 116 -1.65 -2.47 24.48
CA THR A 116 -1.19 -1.32 25.25
C THR A 116 -2.11 -0.11 25.09
N LYS A 117 -2.62 0.13 23.88
CA LYS A 117 -3.40 1.33 23.56
C LYS A 117 -4.90 1.16 23.76
N PHE A 118 -5.45 -0.01 23.43
CA PHE A 118 -6.89 -0.29 23.38
C PHE A 118 -7.34 -1.34 24.40
N GLY A 119 -6.41 -1.90 25.19
CA GLY A 119 -6.71 -2.89 26.22
C GLY A 119 -6.57 -4.35 25.77
N THR A 120 -6.70 -5.26 26.73
CA THR A 120 -6.35 -6.69 26.61
C THR A 120 -7.22 -7.52 25.67
N GLY A 121 -8.36 -7.02 25.21
CA GLY A 121 -9.27 -7.73 24.29
C GLY A 121 -8.79 -7.77 22.82
N ASN A 122 -7.68 -7.11 22.49
CA ASN A 122 -7.26 -6.86 21.12
C ASN A 122 -6.03 -7.67 20.68
N MET A 123 -6.00 -8.96 21.05
CA MET A 123 -4.85 -9.84 20.75
C MET A 123 -4.65 -10.11 19.25
N GLY A 124 -5.69 -10.01 18.42
CA GLY A 124 -5.60 -10.07 16.97
C GLY A 124 -5.04 -8.80 16.33
N GLY A 125 -4.83 -7.75 17.12
CA GLY A 125 -4.47 -6.41 16.65
C GLY A 125 -5.69 -5.50 16.47
N VAL A 126 -5.43 -4.27 16.05
CA VAL A 126 -6.47 -3.25 15.80
C VAL A 126 -6.23 -2.59 14.44
N ILE A 127 -7.29 -2.44 13.68
CA ILE A 127 -7.34 -1.55 12.51
C ILE A 127 -8.06 -0.28 12.96
N ALA A 128 -7.30 0.79 13.15
CA ALA A 128 -7.85 2.09 13.51
C ALA A 128 -8.04 2.92 12.25
N ILE A 129 -9.27 3.42 12.09
CA ILE A 129 -9.66 4.31 10.99
C ILE A 129 -9.96 5.68 11.59
N THR A 130 -9.39 6.70 10.96
CA THR A 130 -9.71 8.09 11.24
C THR A 130 -10.50 8.64 10.07
N THR A 131 -11.64 9.26 10.37
CA THR A 131 -12.49 9.89 9.35
C THR A 131 -12.02 11.30 9.02
N ARG A 132 -12.41 11.79 7.85
CA ARG A 132 -12.24 13.19 7.45
C ARG A 132 -13.23 14.05 8.26
N GLN A 133 -12.75 15.17 8.74
CA GLN A 133 -13.58 16.20 9.37
C GLN A 133 -13.93 17.28 8.35
#